data_327b90d5cd5728def39c63563cf5585b
#
_entry.id   327b90d5cd5728def39c63563cf5585b
#
_cell.length_a   1.000
_cell.length_b   1.000
_cell.length_c   1.000
_cell.angle_alpha   90.00
_cell.angle_beta   90.00
_cell.angle_gamma   90.00
#
_symmetry.space_group_name_H-M   'P 1'
#
loop_
_entity.id
_entity.type
_entity.pdbx_description
1 polymer ?
#
loop_
_entity_poly.entity_id
_entity_poly.type
_entity_poly.pdbx_seq_one_letter_code
_entity_poly.pdbx_strand_id
1 'polypeptide(L)'
;EAIGCAVGQIVKSLVFVVGGKPVMALVSGSNQLETRKLAGLFGVGRKQVERADADTVREATGYAIGGVPPFGHATTMPVYVDEDLTRYDVIWAAAGTPNAVFAITPADLLRAGGGHVADLRV
;
A
#
# COMPACT_ATOMS: atom_id res chain seq x y z
N GLU A 1 -10.28 -16.54 5.81
CA GLU A 1 -10.36 -15.08 5.87
C GLU A 1 -11.63 -14.65 6.59
N ALA A 2 -11.48 -13.62 7.44
CA ALA A 2 -12.60 -13.17 8.28
C ALA A 2 -13.77 -12.61 7.49
N ILE A 3 -13.54 -12.15 6.27
CA ILE A 3 -14.57 -11.56 5.41
C ILE A 3 -14.97 -12.45 4.24
N GLY A 4 -14.51 -13.71 4.24
CA GLY A 4 -14.88 -14.70 3.22
C GLY A 4 -14.33 -14.42 1.83
N CYS A 5 -13.26 -13.63 1.70
CA CYS A 5 -12.60 -13.37 0.43
C CYS A 5 -11.26 -14.11 0.35
N ALA A 6 -10.68 -14.18 -0.84
CA ALA A 6 -9.33 -14.72 -1.02
C ALA A 6 -8.29 -13.78 -0.40
N VAL A 7 -7.20 -14.34 0.13
CA VAL A 7 -6.13 -13.54 0.75
C VAL A 7 -5.60 -12.48 -0.22
N GLY A 8 -5.49 -12.82 -1.51
CA GLY A 8 -5.02 -11.89 -2.54
C GLY A 8 -5.90 -10.65 -2.72
N GLN A 9 -7.16 -10.70 -2.30
CA GLN A 9 -8.08 -9.56 -2.37
C GLN A 9 -7.87 -8.55 -1.23
N ILE A 10 -7.07 -8.91 -0.22
CA ILE A 10 -6.79 -8.01 0.90
C ILE A 10 -5.65 -7.08 0.52
N VAL A 11 -5.85 -5.78 0.72
CA VAL A 11 -4.84 -4.76 0.43
C VAL A 11 -3.98 -4.54 1.67
N LYS A 12 -2.68 -4.74 1.54
CA LYS A 12 -1.70 -4.34 2.56
C LYS A 12 -1.21 -2.94 2.23
N SER A 13 -1.51 -1.97 3.09
CA SER A 13 -1.04 -0.58 2.93
C SER A 13 0.30 -0.44 3.67
N LEU A 14 1.39 -0.44 2.92
CA LEU A 14 2.74 -0.42 3.45
C LEU A 14 3.39 0.93 3.17
N VAL A 15 3.98 1.53 4.20
CA VAL A 15 4.73 2.78 4.05
C VAL A 15 6.21 2.46 4.04
N PHE A 16 6.90 2.95 3.02
CA PHE A 16 8.34 2.86 2.90
C PHE A 16 8.95 4.25 2.90
N VAL A 17 10.20 4.35 3.31
CA VAL A 17 10.99 5.56 3.16
C VAL A 17 11.97 5.31 2.03
N VAL A 18 11.86 6.10 0.97
CA VAL A 18 12.69 5.97 -0.23
C VAL A 18 13.46 7.29 -0.41
N GLY A 19 14.77 7.21 -0.29
CA GLY A 19 15.61 8.42 -0.36
C GLY A 19 15.21 9.47 0.68
N GLY A 20 14.77 9.05 1.86
CA GLY A 20 14.36 9.94 2.95
C GLY A 20 12.92 10.44 2.89
N LYS A 21 12.12 9.99 1.92
CA LYS A 21 10.72 10.45 1.74
C LYS A 21 9.74 9.29 1.84
N PRO A 22 8.55 9.51 2.44
CA PRO A 22 7.55 8.45 2.56
C PRO A 22 6.91 8.11 1.22
N VAL A 23 6.66 6.82 1.01
CA VAL A 23 6.03 6.27 -0.18
C VAL A 23 5.04 5.20 0.28
N MET A 24 3.84 5.19 -0.31
CA MET A 24 2.84 4.17 -0.04
C MET A 24 2.92 3.06 -1.09
N ALA A 25 2.96 1.83 -0.64
CA ALA A 25 2.82 0.65 -1.50
C ALA A 25 1.60 -0.14 -1.07
N LEU A 26 0.67 -0.35 -1.99
CA LEU A 26 -0.54 -1.14 -1.78
C LEU A 26 -0.31 -2.51 -2.41
N VAL A 27 -0.17 -3.53 -1.58
CA VAL A 27 0.28 -4.85 -2.00
C VAL A 27 -0.81 -5.88 -1.70
N SER A 28 -1.04 -6.80 -2.65
CA SER A 28 -1.97 -7.91 -2.45
C SER A 28 -1.53 -8.75 -1.25
N GLY A 29 -2.50 -9.19 -0.45
CA GLY A 29 -2.24 -9.97 0.76
C GLY A 29 -1.50 -11.28 0.52
N SER A 30 -1.58 -11.83 -0.69
CA SER A 30 -0.86 -13.06 -1.08
C SER A 30 0.56 -12.79 -1.58
N ASN A 31 0.98 -11.54 -1.72
CA ASN A 31 2.29 -11.16 -2.25
C ASN A 31 3.18 -10.55 -1.18
N GLN A 32 4.48 -10.60 -1.43
CA GLN A 32 5.48 -9.85 -0.67
C GLN A 32 6.09 -8.80 -1.59
N LEU A 33 6.28 -7.60 -1.06
CA LEU A 33 6.90 -6.52 -1.82
C LEU A 33 8.39 -6.82 -2.04
N GLU A 34 8.84 -6.65 -3.27
CA GLU A 34 10.25 -6.71 -3.62
C GLU A 34 10.85 -5.30 -3.56
N THR A 35 11.69 -5.04 -2.58
CA THR A 35 12.26 -3.69 -2.37
C THR A 35 13.11 -3.21 -3.55
N ARG A 36 13.74 -4.12 -4.29
CA ARG A 36 14.52 -3.75 -5.49
C ARG A 36 13.63 -3.18 -6.58
N LYS A 37 12.41 -3.72 -6.74
CA LYS A 37 11.46 -3.20 -7.72
C LYS A 37 10.99 -1.80 -7.33
N LEU A 38 10.72 -1.59 -6.05
CA LEU A 38 10.35 -0.26 -5.57
C LEU A 38 11.49 0.73 -5.77
N ALA A 39 12.72 0.34 -5.43
CA ALA A 39 13.90 1.18 -5.66
C ALA A 39 14.06 1.56 -7.13
N GLY A 40 13.84 0.60 -8.03
CA GLY A 40 13.91 0.83 -9.47
C GLY A 40 12.92 1.86 -9.98
N LEU A 41 11.72 1.91 -9.41
CA LEU A 41 10.70 2.91 -9.76
C LEU A 41 11.15 4.33 -9.42
N PHE A 42 12.01 4.49 -8.43
CA PHE A 42 12.52 5.79 -8.01
C PHE A 42 13.95 6.07 -8.52
N GLY A 43 14.54 5.15 -9.26
CA GLY A 43 15.89 5.32 -9.78
C GLY A 43 16.96 5.35 -8.71
N VAL A 44 16.75 4.67 -7.59
CA VAL A 44 17.71 4.64 -6.47
C VAL A 44 18.16 3.20 -6.20
N GLY A 45 19.21 3.06 -5.39
CA GLY A 45 19.67 1.75 -4.97
C GLY A 45 18.78 1.15 -3.89
N ARG A 46 18.80 -0.17 -3.74
CA ARG A 46 17.98 -0.88 -2.75
C ARG A 46 18.23 -0.38 -1.32
N LYS A 47 19.44 0.06 -1.00
CA LYS A 47 19.76 0.58 0.33
C LYS A 47 19.03 1.88 0.68
N GLN A 48 18.47 2.55 -0.31
CA GLN A 48 17.68 3.76 -0.12
C GLN A 48 16.23 3.47 0.20
N VAL A 49 15.81 2.20 0.23
CA VAL A 49 14.43 1.79 0.51
C VAL A 49 14.40 1.10 1.86
N GLU A 50 13.64 1.67 2.81
CA GLU A 50 13.47 1.13 4.16
C GLU A 50 12.00 1.06 4.51
N ARG A 51 11.60 0.03 5.25
CA ARG A 51 10.27 -0.02 5.83
C ARG A 51 10.13 1.08 6.89
N ALA A 52 9.07 1.89 6.79
CA ALA A 52 8.83 2.93 7.78
C ALA A 52 8.48 2.31 9.14
N ASP A 53 8.99 2.90 10.22
CA ASP A 53 8.61 2.49 11.57
C ASP A 53 7.23 3.05 11.94
N ALA A 54 6.70 2.62 13.11
CA ALA A 54 5.35 3.00 13.53
C ALA A 54 5.17 4.51 13.66
N ASP A 55 6.17 5.22 14.17
CA ASP A 55 6.11 6.67 14.34
C ASP A 55 6.08 7.39 12.99
N THR A 56 6.91 6.95 12.05
CA THR A 56 6.94 7.50 10.69
C THR A 56 5.61 7.24 9.98
N VAL A 57 5.02 6.04 10.12
CA VAL A 57 3.73 5.73 9.53
C VAL A 57 2.65 6.68 10.06
N ARG A 58 2.58 6.87 11.37
CA ARG A 58 1.59 7.76 11.98
C ARG A 58 1.80 9.21 11.54
N GLU A 59 3.02 9.67 11.49
CA GLU A 59 3.34 11.05 11.09
C GLU A 59 2.97 11.29 9.62
N ALA A 60 3.32 10.36 8.73
CA ALA A 60 3.07 10.51 7.30
C ALA A 60 1.61 10.32 6.92
N THR A 61 0.90 9.39 7.57
CA THR A 61 -0.46 9.00 7.18
C THR A 61 -1.54 9.54 8.09
N GLY A 62 -1.24 9.81 9.35
CA GLY A 62 -2.22 10.14 10.38
C GLY A 62 -2.87 8.92 11.02
N TYR A 63 -2.46 7.70 10.63
CA TYR A 63 -3.04 6.44 11.11
C TYR A 63 -1.97 5.54 11.71
N ALA A 64 -2.40 4.64 12.59
CA ALA A 64 -1.50 3.65 13.17
C ALA A 64 -1.17 2.55 12.18
N ILE A 65 0.03 2.00 12.28
CA ILE A 65 0.45 0.85 11.47
C ILE A 65 -0.57 -0.29 11.63
N GLY A 66 -0.90 -0.96 10.54
CA GLY A 66 -1.93 -2.00 10.50
C GLY A 66 -3.34 -1.49 10.22
N GLY A 67 -3.60 -0.18 10.43
CA GLY A 67 -4.90 0.42 10.17
C GLY A 67 -4.88 1.48 9.06
N VAL A 68 -3.79 1.60 8.32
CA VAL A 68 -3.62 2.65 7.31
C VAL A 68 -4.53 2.40 6.12
N PRO A 69 -5.47 3.31 5.82
CA PRO A 69 -6.27 3.19 4.61
C PRO A 69 -5.43 3.50 3.36
N PRO A 70 -5.92 3.10 2.17
CA PRO A 70 -5.14 3.27 0.94
C PRO A 70 -5.09 4.71 0.42
N PHE A 71 -5.83 5.64 1.02
CA PHE A 71 -5.87 7.05 0.64
C PHE A 71 -6.33 7.89 1.83
N GLY A 72 -6.40 9.22 1.67
CA GLY A 72 -6.80 10.11 2.74
C GLY A 72 -5.73 10.34 3.78
N HIS A 73 -4.46 10.34 3.37
CA HIS A 73 -3.33 10.46 4.29
C HIS A 73 -3.05 11.93 4.64
N ALA A 74 -2.47 12.12 5.84
CA ALA A 74 -2.12 13.47 6.33
C ALA A 74 -1.09 14.16 5.44
N THR A 75 -0.17 13.40 4.84
CA THR A 75 0.86 13.91 3.94
C THR A 75 0.64 13.32 2.55
N THR A 76 0.74 14.17 1.52
CA THR A 76 0.71 13.67 0.13
C THR A 76 2.00 12.91 -0.15
N MET A 77 1.88 11.69 -0.66
CA MET A 77 3.01 10.84 -0.98
C MET A 77 2.73 10.05 -2.25
N PRO A 78 3.77 9.61 -2.98
CA PRO A 78 3.56 8.71 -4.12
C PRO A 78 2.91 7.41 -3.66
N VAL A 79 1.99 6.88 -4.48
CA VAL A 79 1.28 5.62 -4.22
C VAL A 79 1.52 4.68 -5.38
N TYR A 80 2.01 3.49 -5.08
CA TYR A 80 2.17 2.42 -6.07
C TYR A 80 1.27 1.26 -5.69
N VAL A 81 0.59 0.71 -6.69
CA VAL A 81 -0.42 -0.34 -6.51
C VAL A 81 0.06 -1.61 -7.18
N ASP A 82 0.12 -2.70 -6.42
CA ASP A 82 0.45 -4.04 -6.92
C ASP A 82 -0.52 -4.40 -8.06
N GLU A 83 0.04 -4.75 -9.21
CA GLU A 83 -0.77 -5.08 -10.40
C GLU A 83 -1.70 -6.28 -10.14
N ASP A 84 -1.36 -7.17 -9.23
CA ASP A 84 -2.22 -8.30 -8.89
C ASP A 84 -3.54 -7.89 -8.25
N LEU A 85 -3.58 -6.73 -7.59
CA LEU A 85 -4.84 -6.20 -7.04
C LEU A 85 -5.85 -5.87 -8.14
N THR A 86 -5.38 -5.51 -9.33
CA THR A 86 -6.26 -5.15 -10.45
C THR A 86 -6.96 -6.35 -11.09
N ARG A 87 -6.58 -7.57 -10.71
CA ARG A 87 -7.17 -8.81 -11.25
C ARG A 87 -8.47 -9.19 -10.57
N TYR A 88 -8.81 -8.54 -9.47
CA TYR A 88 -10.03 -8.84 -8.71
C TYR A 88 -11.13 -7.82 -9.02
N ASP A 89 -12.38 -8.26 -8.93
CA ASP A 89 -13.52 -7.34 -9.07
C ASP A 89 -13.66 -6.45 -7.84
N VAL A 90 -13.34 -6.98 -6.67
CA VAL A 90 -13.44 -6.28 -5.38
C VAL A 90 -12.21 -6.60 -4.55
N ILE A 91 -11.67 -5.59 -3.88
CA ILE A 91 -10.58 -5.72 -2.92
C ILE A 91 -11.00 -5.11 -1.59
N TRP A 92 -10.32 -5.47 -0.53
CA TRP A 92 -10.65 -5.05 0.84
C TRP A 92 -9.46 -4.34 1.47
N ALA A 93 -9.70 -3.14 1.99
CA ALA A 93 -8.66 -2.30 2.55
C ALA A 93 -9.00 -1.85 3.97
N ALA A 94 -7.98 -1.52 4.75
CA ALA A 94 -8.17 -0.98 6.09
C ALA A 94 -8.90 0.37 6.03
N ALA A 95 -9.75 0.61 7.03
CA ALA A 95 -10.61 1.78 7.10
C ALA A 95 -10.24 2.72 8.25
N GLY A 96 -8.95 2.80 8.59
CA GLY A 96 -8.44 3.71 9.63
C GLY A 96 -8.09 3.00 10.93
N THR A 97 -8.55 1.77 11.14
CA THR A 97 -8.17 0.93 12.28
C THR A 97 -7.88 -0.48 11.80
N PRO A 98 -7.09 -1.28 12.56
CA PRO A 98 -6.78 -2.66 12.15
C PRO A 98 -8.01 -3.58 12.06
N ASN A 99 -9.11 -3.24 12.73
CA ASN A 99 -10.29 -4.07 12.82
C ASN A 99 -11.40 -3.67 11.86
N ALA A 100 -11.27 -2.54 11.18
CA ALA A 100 -12.26 -2.04 10.24
C ALA A 100 -11.72 -2.13 8.81
N VAL A 101 -12.52 -2.72 7.91
CA VAL A 101 -12.17 -2.84 6.50
C VAL A 101 -13.35 -2.38 5.64
N PHE A 102 -13.06 -2.01 4.40
CA PHE A 102 -14.09 -1.66 3.44
C PHE A 102 -13.77 -2.28 2.09
N ALA A 103 -14.83 -2.54 1.32
CA ALA A 103 -14.71 -3.07 -0.04
C ALA A 103 -14.60 -1.92 -1.03
N ILE A 104 -13.75 -2.09 -2.03
CA ILE A 104 -13.58 -1.11 -3.11
C ILE A 104 -13.18 -1.84 -4.38
N THR A 105 -13.58 -1.32 -5.54
CA THR A 105 -13.08 -1.85 -6.80
C THR A 105 -11.68 -1.31 -7.06
N PRO A 106 -10.83 -2.06 -7.78
CA PRO A 106 -9.51 -1.53 -8.16
C PRO A 106 -9.57 -0.20 -8.91
N ALA A 107 -10.57 -0.04 -9.81
CA ALA A 107 -10.73 1.22 -10.54
C ALA A 107 -11.01 2.40 -9.60
N ASP A 108 -11.89 2.21 -8.62
CA ASP A 108 -12.19 3.25 -7.64
C ASP A 108 -11.00 3.54 -6.74
N LEU A 109 -10.23 2.51 -6.37
CA LEU A 109 -9.01 2.69 -5.58
C LEU A 109 -8.01 3.60 -6.32
N LEU A 110 -7.77 3.33 -7.60
CA LEU A 110 -6.85 4.13 -8.41
C LEU A 110 -7.34 5.56 -8.58
N ARG A 111 -8.65 5.73 -8.76
CA ARG A 111 -9.25 7.06 -8.93
C ARG A 111 -9.17 7.88 -7.64
N ALA A 112 -9.47 7.27 -6.49
CA ALA A 112 -9.46 7.96 -5.20
C ALA A 112 -8.05 8.24 -4.69
N GLY A 113 -7.13 7.29 -4.86
CA GLY A 113 -5.78 7.37 -4.31
C GLY A 113 -4.73 7.95 -5.24
N GLY A 114 -5.02 8.09 -6.53
CA GLY A 114 -4.05 8.58 -7.50
C GLY A 114 -2.84 7.67 -7.69
N GLY A 115 -3.00 6.38 -7.46
CA GLY A 115 -1.90 5.42 -7.49
C GLY A 115 -1.44 5.03 -8.90
N HIS A 116 -0.22 4.53 -8.97
CA HIS A 116 0.36 3.97 -10.20
C HIS A 116 0.46 2.46 -10.06
N VAL A 117 -0.08 1.73 -11.04
CA VAL A 117 0.00 0.27 -11.06
C VAL A 117 1.40 -0.16 -11.46
N ALA A 118 1.97 -1.10 -10.72
CA ALA A 118 3.32 -1.61 -10.98
C ALA A 118 3.46 -3.06 -10.52
N ASP A 119 4.46 -3.74 -11.05
CA ASP A 119 4.87 -5.05 -10.54
C ASP A 119 5.73 -4.82 -9.29
N LEU A 120 5.16 -5.11 -8.12
CA LEU A 120 5.83 -4.89 -6.83
C LEU A 120 6.22 -6.20 -6.13
N ARG A 121 5.77 -7.34 -6.63
CA ARG A 121 5.94 -8.61 -5.93
C ARG A 121 7.32 -9.24 -6.16
N VAL A 122 7.72 -10.02 -5.18
CA VAL A 122 8.90 -10.89 -5.29
C VAL A 122 8.76 -11.88 -6.43
#